data_2b93f8fdf2bc993e298b188fd015ea61
#
_entry.id   2b93f8fdf2bc993e298b188fd015ea61
#
_cell.length_a   1.000
_cell.length_b   1.000
_cell.length_c   1.000
_cell.angle_alpha   90.00
_cell.angle_beta   90.00
_cell.angle_gamma   90.00
#
_symmetry.space_group_name_H-M   'P 1'
#
loop_
_entity.id
_entity.type
_entity.pdbx_description
1 polymer ?
#
loop_
_entity_poly.entity_id
_entity_poly.type
_entity_poly.pdbx_seq_one_letter_code
_entity_poly.pdbx_strand_id
1 'polypeptide(L)'
;ITDTTFLYKETYSDTIFSVNKDFEQTPRYIINLGDRKLTWETWRECAFNLAGGPPDGYMVQSFAETESYLLMVLNSYKYPQMFAVYNKNTNSTSIFRNKDYVPSVREVYLKNDLDNLLPFPPMNKDGYLFYYDECLYSVIEATDFVKYFKSSPLESRISSGYLRSMSPVLSNITEFSNPVLMKVQLK
;
A
#
# COMPACT_ATOMS: atom_id res chain seq x y z
N ILE A 1 -13.14 -3.90 27.56
CA ILE A 1 -13.47 -4.67 26.33
C ILE A 1 -13.98 -3.62 25.37
N THR A 2 -13.12 -3.16 24.49
CA THR A 2 -13.46 -2.21 23.45
C THR A 2 -14.49 -2.85 22.53
N ASP A 3 -15.51 -2.09 22.15
CA ASP A 3 -16.49 -2.48 21.13
C ASP A 3 -15.75 -2.97 19.89
N THR A 4 -15.79 -4.29 19.69
CA THR A 4 -15.17 -4.92 18.53
C THR A 4 -15.99 -4.60 17.30
N THR A 5 -15.68 -3.46 16.69
CA THR A 5 -16.16 -3.12 15.36
C THR A 5 -15.12 -3.50 14.35
N PHE A 6 -15.52 -4.06 13.22
CA PHE A 6 -14.65 -4.25 12.08
C PHE A 6 -15.09 -3.35 10.92
N LEU A 7 -14.15 -3.03 10.05
CA LEU A 7 -14.44 -2.24 8.87
C LEU A 7 -14.67 -3.14 7.67
N TYR A 8 -15.68 -2.82 6.90
CA TYR A 8 -16.08 -3.56 5.71
C TYR A 8 -16.33 -2.63 4.52
N LYS A 9 -15.99 -3.08 3.33
CA LYS A 9 -16.27 -2.38 2.07
C LYS A 9 -16.53 -3.38 0.95
N GLU A 10 -17.56 -3.15 0.16
CA GLU A 10 -17.78 -3.85 -1.10
C GLU A 10 -16.82 -3.35 -2.19
N THR A 11 -16.44 -4.22 -3.11
CA THR A 11 -15.37 -3.97 -4.09
C THR A 11 -15.55 -2.67 -4.87
N TYR A 12 -16.73 -2.39 -5.38
CA TYR A 12 -17.00 -1.18 -6.19
C TYR A 12 -17.72 -0.07 -5.42
N SER A 13 -17.97 -0.28 -4.14
CA SER A 13 -18.51 0.76 -3.26
C SER A 13 -17.44 1.82 -2.96
N ASP A 14 -17.85 3.05 -2.76
CA ASP A 14 -17.04 4.13 -2.22
C ASP A 14 -17.20 4.29 -0.71
N THR A 15 -18.08 3.48 -0.11
CA THR A 15 -18.39 3.57 1.31
C THR A 15 -17.68 2.45 2.08
N ILE A 16 -16.95 2.84 3.11
CA ILE A 16 -16.43 1.95 4.13
C ILE A 16 -17.41 1.98 5.31
N PHE A 17 -17.90 0.83 5.70
CA PHE A 17 -18.82 0.66 6.81
C PHE A 17 -18.09 0.20 8.08
N SER A 18 -18.56 0.68 9.21
CA SER A 18 -18.28 0.07 10.51
C SER A 18 -19.38 -0.96 10.79
N VAL A 19 -18.98 -2.16 11.18
CA VAL A 19 -19.87 -3.26 11.49
C VAL A 19 -19.69 -3.64 12.95
N ASN A 20 -20.75 -3.57 13.73
CA ASN A 20 -20.75 -3.92 15.15
C ASN A 20 -20.94 -5.44 15.37
N LYS A 21 -20.93 -5.88 16.63
CA LYS A 21 -21.16 -7.28 17.04
C LYS A 21 -22.53 -7.85 16.65
N ASP A 22 -23.52 -6.98 16.43
CA ASP A 22 -24.88 -7.35 16.04
C ASP A 22 -25.07 -7.34 14.51
N PHE A 23 -23.94 -7.21 13.76
CA PHE A 23 -23.88 -7.11 12.29
C PHE A 23 -24.58 -5.88 11.71
N GLU A 24 -24.85 -4.87 12.52
CA GLU A 24 -25.37 -3.60 12.02
C GLU A 24 -24.25 -2.80 11.33
N GLN A 25 -24.57 -2.32 10.13
CA GLN A 25 -23.64 -1.57 9.29
C GLN A 25 -23.98 -0.08 9.37
N THR A 26 -22.98 0.73 9.69
CA THR A 26 -23.07 2.18 9.65
C THR A 26 -21.99 2.77 8.75
N PRO A 27 -22.31 3.71 7.83
CA PRO A 27 -21.31 4.38 7.02
C PRO A 27 -20.28 5.08 7.92
N ARG A 28 -18.98 4.80 7.71
CA ARG A 28 -17.89 5.42 8.46
C ARG A 28 -17.09 6.39 7.59
N TYR A 29 -16.81 6.01 6.36
CA TYR A 29 -16.12 6.86 5.39
C TYR A 29 -16.80 6.76 4.02
N ILE A 30 -16.87 7.88 3.32
CA ILE A 30 -17.25 7.95 1.92
C ILE A 30 -16.06 8.47 1.15
N ILE A 31 -15.53 7.66 0.24
CA ILE A 31 -14.33 7.97 -0.55
C ILE A 31 -14.76 8.56 -1.89
N ASN A 32 -14.63 9.86 -2.03
CA ASN A 32 -14.97 10.53 -3.28
C ASN A 32 -13.83 10.41 -4.30
N LEU A 33 -13.97 9.52 -5.27
CA LEU A 33 -13.05 9.34 -6.40
C LEU A 33 -13.44 10.20 -7.63
N GLY A 34 -14.50 11.00 -7.52
CA GLY A 34 -15.00 11.84 -8.61
C GLY A 34 -15.38 11.02 -9.84
N ASP A 35 -15.18 11.62 -11.01
CA ASP A 35 -15.46 11.00 -12.31
C ASP A 35 -14.55 9.80 -12.64
N ARG A 36 -13.54 9.56 -11.81
CA ARG A 36 -12.62 8.43 -11.97
C ARG A 36 -12.97 7.24 -11.09
N LYS A 37 -14.15 7.20 -10.53
CA LYS A 37 -14.63 6.03 -9.78
C LYS A 37 -14.92 4.88 -10.74
N LEU A 38 -14.27 3.73 -10.51
CA LEU A 38 -14.62 2.49 -11.19
C LEU A 38 -15.87 1.91 -10.56
N THR A 39 -16.95 1.82 -11.33
CA THR A 39 -18.22 1.22 -10.90
C THR A 39 -18.33 -0.22 -11.38
N TRP A 40 -19.25 -0.97 -10.75
CA TRP A 40 -19.58 -2.32 -11.20
C TRP A 40 -20.09 -2.33 -12.66
N GLU A 41 -20.89 -1.34 -13.05
CA GLU A 41 -21.43 -1.20 -14.41
C GLU A 41 -20.31 -1.04 -15.41
N THR A 42 -19.38 -0.10 -15.16
CA THR A 42 -18.22 0.13 -16.04
C THR A 42 -17.34 -1.11 -16.14
N TRP A 43 -17.08 -1.77 -15.03
CA TRP A 43 -16.31 -3.02 -15.04
C TRP A 43 -17.00 -4.11 -15.83
N ARG A 44 -18.30 -4.32 -15.61
CA ARG A 44 -19.11 -5.32 -16.30
C ARG A 44 -19.13 -5.09 -17.81
N GLU A 45 -19.35 -3.85 -18.24
CA GLU A 45 -19.37 -3.48 -19.67
C GLU A 45 -18.03 -3.84 -20.35
N CYS A 46 -16.91 -3.52 -19.71
CA CYS A 46 -15.58 -3.86 -20.23
C CYS A 46 -15.31 -5.38 -20.19
N ALA A 47 -15.72 -6.07 -19.13
CA ALA A 47 -15.50 -7.51 -19.00
C ALA A 47 -16.24 -8.34 -20.05
N PHE A 48 -17.40 -7.89 -20.50
CA PHE A 48 -18.20 -8.55 -21.56
C PHE A 48 -17.93 -8.01 -22.98
N ASN A 49 -17.28 -6.85 -23.08
CA ASN A 49 -16.90 -6.27 -24.36
C ASN A 49 -15.40 -6.42 -24.62
N LEU A 50 -14.99 -7.58 -25.13
CA LEU A 50 -13.59 -7.94 -25.37
C LEU A 50 -12.80 -6.96 -26.25
N ALA A 51 -13.47 -6.11 -27.00
CA ALA A 51 -12.86 -5.07 -27.85
C ALA A 51 -12.64 -3.72 -27.12
N GLY A 52 -13.21 -3.53 -25.95
CA GLY A 52 -13.25 -2.23 -25.24
C GLY A 52 -11.99 -1.88 -24.45
N GLY A 53 -11.06 -2.81 -24.26
CA GLY A 53 -9.88 -2.62 -23.41
C GLY A 53 -10.21 -2.63 -21.90
N PRO A 54 -9.22 -2.36 -21.02
CA PRO A 54 -9.44 -2.37 -19.58
C PRO A 54 -10.34 -1.22 -19.12
N PRO A 55 -11.18 -1.45 -18.10
CA PRO A 55 -12.08 -0.42 -17.57
C PRO A 55 -11.29 0.77 -17.03
N ASP A 56 -11.81 1.96 -17.30
CA ASP A 56 -11.26 3.23 -16.81
C ASP A 56 -11.77 3.52 -15.40
N GLY A 57 -10.88 3.95 -14.53
CA GLY A 57 -11.24 4.37 -13.19
C GLY A 57 -10.43 3.68 -12.09
N TYR A 58 -10.68 4.14 -10.87
CA TYR A 58 -10.07 3.63 -9.64
C TYR A 58 -11.12 3.07 -8.70
N MET A 59 -10.71 2.08 -7.93
CA MET A 59 -11.46 1.56 -6.79
C MET A 59 -10.53 1.44 -5.58
N VAL A 60 -11.08 1.55 -4.37
CA VAL A 60 -10.36 1.23 -3.15
C VAL A 60 -10.27 -0.29 -3.05
N GLN A 61 -9.09 -0.84 -3.17
CA GLN A 61 -8.85 -2.28 -3.14
C GLN A 61 -8.62 -2.81 -1.72
N SER A 62 -7.81 -2.10 -0.96
CA SER A 62 -7.57 -2.42 0.44
C SER A 62 -7.44 -1.14 1.26
N PHE A 63 -7.70 -1.23 2.54
CA PHE A 63 -7.59 -0.12 3.46
C PHE A 63 -7.24 -0.62 4.86
N ALA A 64 -6.69 0.28 5.67
CA ALA A 64 -6.45 0.07 7.09
C ALA A 64 -6.71 1.39 7.84
N GLU A 65 -7.32 1.29 9.00
CA GLU A 65 -7.57 2.44 9.87
C GLU A 65 -6.67 2.38 11.10
N THR A 66 -5.99 3.48 11.37
CA THR A 66 -5.25 3.73 12.60
C THR A 66 -6.00 4.78 13.44
N GLU A 67 -5.49 5.11 14.60
CA GLU A 67 -6.03 6.22 15.40
C GLU A 67 -6.06 7.53 14.60
N SER A 68 -4.97 7.86 13.91
CA SER A 68 -4.79 9.14 13.22
C SER A 68 -5.00 9.11 11.71
N TYR A 69 -5.00 7.94 11.09
CA TYR A 69 -4.99 7.82 9.63
C TYR A 69 -5.98 6.79 9.11
N LEU A 70 -6.48 7.02 7.88
CA LEU A 70 -7.05 5.99 7.02
C LEU A 70 -6.10 5.79 5.84
N LEU A 71 -5.54 4.60 5.72
CA LEU A 71 -4.63 4.19 4.66
C LEU A 71 -5.42 3.47 3.59
N MET A 72 -5.18 3.77 2.33
CA MET A 72 -5.94 3.17 1.23
C MET A 72 -5.02 2.84 0.05
N VAL A 73 -5.28 1.70 -0.57
CA VAL A 73 -4.74 1.37 -1.89
C VAL A 73 -5.83 1.57 -2.92
N LEU A 74 -5.55 2.46 -3.87
CA LEU A 74 -6.41 2.71 -5.03
C LEU A 74 -5.88 1.91 -6.21
N ASN A 75 -6.67 0.97 -6.68
CA ASN A 75 -6.31 0.13 -7.82
C ASN A 75 -7.07 0.55 -9.08
N SER A 76 -6.43 0.33 -10.21
CA SER A 76 -6.98 0.53 -11.54
C SER A 76 -6.49 -0.56 -12.48
N TYR A 77 -7.31 -0.95 -13.44
CA TYR A 77 -6.89 -1.86 -14.51
C TYR A 77 -6.09 -1.15 -15.60
N LYS A 78 -6.24 0.17 -15.71
CA LYS A 78 -5.66 1.00 -16.78
C LYS A 78 -4.50 1.87 -16.31
N TYR A 79 -4.51 2.27 -15.05
CA TYR A 79 -3.54 3.22 -14.49
C TYR A 79 -2.70 2.60 -13.37
N PRO A 80 -1.58 3.24 -12.99
CA PRO A 80 -0.79 2.80 -11.84
C PRO A 80 -1.62 2.76 -10.57
N GLN A 81 -1.31 1.84 -9.71
CA GLN A 81 -1.83 1.85 -8.35
C GLN A 81 -1.38 3.12 -7.63
N MET A 82 -2.20 3.58 -6.69
CA MET A 82 -1.88 4.70 -5.81
C MET A 82 -2.04 4.27 -4.35
N PHE A 83 -1.21 4.85 -3.50
CA PHE A 83 -1.37 4.76 -2.07
C PHE A 83 -1.85 6.11 -1.55
N ALA A 84 -2.97 6.11 -0.85
CA ALA A 84 -3.58 7.31 -0.29
C ALA A 84 -3.57 7.24 1.24
N VAL A 85 -3.24 8.35 1.88
CA VAL A 85 -3.22 8.53 3.32
C VAL A 85 -4.13 9.71 3.67
N TYR A 86 -5.25 9.42 4.31
CA TYR A 86 -6.11 10.44 4.89
C TYR A 86 -5.73 10.65 6.35
N ASN A 87 -5.35 11.86 6.69
CA ASN A 87 -5.05 12.28 8.06
C ASN A 87 -6.34 12.80 8.70
N LYS A 88 -6.81 12.11 9.74
CA LYS A 88 -8.05 12.43 10.45
C LYS A 88 -7.96 13.73 11.25
N ASN A 89 -6.75 14.07 11.74
CA ASN A 89 -6.53 15.25 12.58
C ASN A 89 -6.54 16.55 11.75
N THR A 90 -6.02 16.47 10.52
CA THR A 90 -5.92 17.64 9.62
C THR A 90 -6.99 17.65 8.54
N ASN A 91 -7.79 16.60 8.45
CA ASN A 91 -8.81 16.41 7.42
C ASN A 91 -8.23 16.56 6.00
N SER A 92 -7.03 16.02 5.78
CA SER A 92 -6.32 16.14 4.51
C SER A 92 -5.93 14.77 3.95
N THR A 93 -5.87 14.67 2.63
CA THR A 93 -5.47 13.44 1.94
C THR A 93 -4.19 13.67 1.14
N SER A 94 -3.21 12.82 1.34
CA SER A 94 -2.00 12.73 0.52
C SER A 94 -2.07 11.51 -0.38
N ILE A 95 -1.70 11.67 -1.65
CA ILE A 95 -1.71 10.58 -2.64
C ILE A 95 -0.28 10.37 -3.15
N PHE A 96 0.18 9.15 -3.05
CA PHE A 96 1.49 8.68 -3.52
C PHE A 96 1.29 7.81 -4.76
N ARG A 97 2.02 8.13 -5.81
CA ARG A 97 2.03 7.34 -7.06
C ARG A 97 3.44 7.25 -7.62
N ASN A 98 3.73 6.20 -8.34
CA ASN A 98 4.98 6.13 -9.10
C ASN A 98 4.88 7.15 -10.27
N LYS A 99 5.88 8.02 -10.41
CA LYS A 99 5.96 9.00 -11.50
C LYS A 99 6.34 8.35 -12.83
N ASP A 100 7.21 7.36 -12.75
CA ASP A 100 7.73 6.65 -13.91
C ASP A 100 6.90 5.38 -14.12
N TYR A 101 5.67 5.57 -14.62
CA TYR A 101 4.80 4.45 -14.89
C TYR A 101 5.39 3.54 -15.98
N VAL A 102 5.85 2.39 -15.53
CA VAL A 102 6.13 1.26 -16.40
C VAL A 102 4.98 0.27 -16.21
N PRO A 103 4.26 -0.13 -17.27
CA PRO A 103 3.07 -0.98 -17.15
C PRO A 103 3.29 -2.30 -16.39
N SER A 104 4.54 -2.75 -16.29
CA SER A 104 4.95 -3.95 -15.54
C SER A 104 5.24 -3.70 -14.06
N VAL A 105 5.34 -2.44 -13.62
CA VAL A 105 5.66 -2.05 -12.23
C VAL A 105 4.46 -1.31 -11.65
N ARG A 106 3.58 -2.06 -10.99
CA ARG A 106 2.37 -1.50 -10.35
C ARG A 106 2.61 -0.95 -8.96
N GLU A 107 3.83 -1.11 -8.44
CA GLU A 107 4.15 -0.85 -7.04
C GLU A 107 4.36 0.64 -6.77
N VAL A 108 3.82 1.10 -5.65
CA VAL A 108 4.12 2.40 -5.05
C VAL A 108 5.18 2.21 -3.99
N TYR A 109 6.18 3.07 -4.00
CA TYR A 109 7.23 3.06 -2.99
C TYR A 109 7.20 4.37 -2.21
N LEU A 110 7.20 4.26 -0.89
CA LEU A 110 7.41 5.39 0.00
C LEU A 110 8.92 5.56 0.20
N LYS A 111 9.36 6.81 0.10
CA LYS A 111 10.76 7.14 0.38
C LYS A 111 11.06 6.82 1.84
N ASN A 112 12.12 6.08 2.07
CA ASN A 112 12.62 5.82 3.41
C ASN A 112 13.61 6.92 3.80
N ASP A 113 13.14 7.88 4.60
CA ASP A 113 13.95 9.02 5.04
C ASP A 113 14.85 8.71 6.24
N LEU A 114 14.64 7.56 6.89
CA LEU A 114 15.39 7.20 8.09
C LEU A 114 16.82 6.78 7.78
N ASP A 115 16.99 6.04 6.71
CA ASP A 115 18.30 5.47 6.35
C ASP A 115 18.64 5.61 4.86
N ASN A 116 17.73 6.17 4.05
CA ASN A 116 17.84 6.24 2.59
C ASN A 116 18.14 4.89 1.92
N LEU A 117 17.79 3.79 2.59
CA LEU A 117 17.90 2.44 2.07
C LEU A 117 16.75 2.09 1.12
N LEU A 118 16.28 0.86 1.24
CA LEU A 118 15.17 0.38 0.45
C LEU A 118 13.93 1.26 0.65
N PRO A 119 13.34 1.77 -0.44
CA PRO A 119 12.04 2.39 -0.36
C PRO A 119 11.05 1.37 0.20
N PHE A 120 10.16 1.81 1.08
CA PHE A 120 9.15 0.95 1.70
C PHE A 120 7.97 0.77 0.75
N PRO A 121 7.66 -0.44 0.27
CA PRO A 121 6.43 -0.72 -0.43
C PRO A 121 5.29 -0.85 0.58
N PRO A 122 4.32 0.10 0.63
CA PRO A 122 3.26 0.05 1.64
C PRO A 122 2.25 -1.06 1.40
N MET A 123 2.30 -1.70 0.24
CA MET A 123 1.40 -2.77 -0.19
C MET A 123 2.18 -3.84 -0.96
N ASN A 124 1.62 -5.05 -1.01
CA ASN A 124 2.15 -6.09 -1.87
C ASN A 124 1.82 -5.84 -3.37
N LYS A 125 2.39 -6.67 -4.26
CA LYS A 125 2.15 -6.60 -5.71
C LYS A 125 0.68 -6.72 -6.13
N ASP A 126 -0.15 -7.32 -5.28
CA ASP A 126 -1.58 -7.51 -5.51
C ASP A 126 -2.42 -6.34 -4.94
N GLY A 127 -1.77 -5.33 -4.33
CA GLY A 127 -2.42 -4.13 -3.79
C GLY A 127 -3.05 -4.33 -2.41
N TYR A 128 -2.56 -5.30 -1.62
CA TYR A 128 -3.03 -5.50 -0.24
C TYR A 128 -2.06 -4.89 0.77
N LEU A 129 -2.64 -4.19 1.74
CA LEU A 129 -1.93 -3.69 2.92
C LEU A 129 -1.80 -4.81 3.95
N PHE A 130 -0.61 -4.93 4.53
CA PHE A 130 -0.41 -5.72 5.74
C PHE A 130 -0.26 -4.76 6.91
N TYR A 131 -1.32 -4.63 7.68
CA TYR A 131 -1.39 -3.73 8.82
C TYR A 131 -1.75 -4.52 10.08
N TYR A 132 -1.00 -4.29 11.15
CA TYR A 132 -1.26 -4.86 12.45
C TYR A 132 -0.59 -4.00 13.54
N ASP A 133 -1.28 -3.74 14.65
CA ASP A 133 -0.75 -3.05 15.82
C ASP A 133 -0.03 -1.73 15.48
N GLU A 134 -0.78 -0.81 14.83
CA GLU A 134 -0.28 0.50 14.38
C GLU A 134 0.97 0.45 13.47
N CYS A 135 1.22 -0.70 12.86
CA CYS A 135 2.36 -0.91 11.98
C CYS A 135 1.94 -1.39 10.60
N LEU A 136 2.59 -0.86 9.58
CA LEU A 136 2.60 -1.42 8.24
C LEU A 136 3.74 -2.42 8.12
N TYR A 137 3.45 -3.53 7.48
CA TYR A 137 4.43 -4.58 7.17
C TYR A 137 4.56 -4.74 5.66
N SER A 138 5.77 -4.98 5.22
CA SER A 138 6.06 -5.34 3.84
C SER A 138 7.05 -6.49 3.78
N VAL A 139 6.84 -7.37 2.81
CA VAL A 139 7.71 -8.51 2.54
C VAL A 139 8.49 -8.23 1.27
N ILE A 140 9.81 -8.31 1.35
CA ILE A 140 10.72 -8.13 0.24
C ILE A 140 11.45 -9.45 -0.01
N GLU A 141 11.41 -9.93 -1.24
CA GLU A 141 12.16 -11.13 -1.61
C GLU A 141 13.66 -10.92 -1.39
N ALA A 142 14.33 -11.94 -0.88
CA ALA A 142 15.76 -11.86 -0.59
C ALA A 142 16.58 -11.53 -1.84
N THR A 143 16.19 -12.02 -3.00
CA THR A 143 16.79 -11.70 -4.31
C THR A 143 16.74 -10.21 -4.63
N ASP A 144 15.59 -9.55 -4.41
CA ASP A 144 15.40 -8.13 -4.67
C ASP A 144 16.15 -7.29 -3.64
N PHE A 145 16.14 -7.72 -2.39
CA PHE A 145 16.92 -7.11 -1.31
C PHE A 145 18.42 -7.12 -1.61
N VAL A 146 18.99 -8.28 -1.94
CA VAL A 146 20.40 -8.45 -2.28
C VAL A 146 20.79 -7.64 -3.53
N LYS A 147 19.96 -7.67 -4.57
CA LYS A 147 20.16 -6.92 -5.80
C LYS A 147 20.21 -5.42 -5.55
N TYR A 148 19.30 -4.89 -4.73
CA TYR A 148 19.29 -3.49 -4.36
C TYR A 148 20.58 -3.07 -3.64
N PHE A 149 21.06 -3.87 -2.70
CA PHE A 149 22.28 -3.58 -1.94
C PHE A 149 23.54 -3.73 -2.77
N LYS A 150 23.60 -4.69 -3.70
CA LYS A 150 24.76 -4.85 -4.59
C LYS A 150 24.84 -3.76 -5.68
N SER A 151 23.72 -3.19 -6.10
CA SER A 151 23.68 -2.20 -7.19
C SER A 151 23.95 -0.76 -6.76
N SER A 152 24.02 -0.49 -5.45
CA SER A 152 24.20 0.87 -4.93
C SER A 152 25.43 0.97 -4.05
N PRO A 153 26.29 1.97 -4.24
CA PRO A 153 27.38 2.23 -3.30
C PRO A 153 26.78 2.64 -1.96
N LEU A 154 26.74 1.69 -1.03
CA LEU A 154 26.12 1.82 0.30
C LEU A 154 26.73 2.97 1.12
N GLU A 155 28.02 3.21 0.94
CA GLU A 155 28.79 4.19 1.70
C GLU A 155 28.31 5.64 1.56
N SER A 156 27.69 5.98 0.42
CA SER A 156 27.23 7.35 0.15
C SER A 156 25.79 7.64 0.58
N ARG A 157 25.04 6.62 0.99
CA ARG A 157 23.60 6.75 1.24
C ARG A 157 23.16 6.56 2.69
N ILE A 158 24.00 6.01 3.54
CA ILE A 158 23.60 5.55 4.88
C ILE A 158 24.47 6.23 5.95
N SER A 159 23.84 6.63 7.05
CA SER A 159 24.58 7.06 8.22
C SER A 159 25.48 5.92 8.72
N SER A 160 26.74 6.22 9.04
CA SER A 160 27.74 5.24 9.46
C SER A 160 27.31 4.37 10.67
N GLY A 161 26.39 4.87 11.50
CA GLY A 161 25.86 4.15 12.66
C GLY A 161 24.87 3.04 12.26
N TYR A 162 23.97 3.32 11.33
CA TYR A 162 22.98 2.36 10.87
C TYR A 162 23.61 1.22 10.07
N LEU A 163 24.57 1.53 9.19
CA LEU A 163 25.34 0.52 8.46
C LEU A 163 26.01 -0.48 9.39
N ARG A 164 26.57 -0.02 10.50
CA ARG A 164 27.20 -0.92 11.49
C ARG A 164 26.18 -1.85 12.13
N SER A 165 24.99 -1.38 12.43
CA SER A 165 23.95 -2.21 13.03
C SER A 165 23.36 -3.24 12.05
N MET A 166 23.27 -2.88 10.77
CA MET A 166 22.75 -3.77 9.72
C MET A 166 23.79 -4.67 9.06
N SER A 167 25.08 -4.38 9.25
CA SER A 167 26.19 -5.13 8.63
C SER A 167 26.09 -6.66 8.87
N PRO A 168 25.77 -7.17 10.08
CA PRO A 168 25.63 -8.61 10.30
C PRO A 168 24.46 -9.21 9.51
N VAL A 169 23.39 -8.45 9.31
CA VAL A 169 22.23 -8.90 8.53
C VAL A 169 22.60 -8.92 7.05
N LEU A 170 23.17 -7.84 6.55
CA LEU A 170 23.53 -7.68 5.15
C LEU A 170 24.59 -8.69 4.68
N SER A 171 25.55 -9.04 5.54
CA SER A 171 26.60 -10.00 5.21
C SER A 171 26.09 -11.45 5.14
N ASN A 172 24.98 -11.76 5.79
CA ASN A 172 24.44 -13.10 5.87
C ASN A 172 23.25 -13.37 4.93
N ILE A 173 22.66 -12.31 4.34
CA ILE A 173 21.56 -12.49 3.39
C ILE A 173 22.11 -12.87 2.02
N THR A 174 21.59 -13.97 1.48
CA THR A 174 21.85 -14.45 0.12
C THR A 174 20.55 -14.46 -0.68
N GLU A 175 20.64 -14.68 -1.99
CA GLU A 175 19.47 -14.83 -2.86
C GLU A 175 18.56 -16.03 -2.47
N PHE A 176 19.08 -16.96 -1.71
CA PHE A 176 18.38 -18.14 -1.21
C PHE A 176 17.88 -17.99 0.23
N SER A 177 18.05 -16.82 0.83
CA SER A 177 17.54 -16.54 2.17
C SER A 177 16.02 -16.40 2.17
N ASN A 178 15.42 -16.52 3.35
CA ASN A 178 14.01 -16.17 3.51
C ASN A 178 13.75 -14.70 3.16
N PRO A 179 12.53 -14.35 2.74
CA PRO A 179 12.15 -12.97 2.50
C PRO A 179 12.41 -12.08 3.73
N VAL A 180 12.74 -10.82 3.46
CA VAL A 180 12.98 -9.81 4.49
C VAL A 180 11.66 -9.14 4.86
N LEU A 181 11.32 -9.15 6.13
CA LEU A 181 10.15 -8.44 6.65
C LEU A 181 10.55 -7.03 7.09
N MET A 182 9.97 -6.03 6.43
CA MET A 182 10.07 -4.62 6.86
C MET A 182 8.87 -4.25 7.72
N LYS A 183 9.12 -3.55 8.81
CA LYS A 183 8.09 -3.02 9.71
C LYS A 183 8.24 -1.50 9.81
N VAL A 184 7.16 -0.77 9.57
CA VAL A 184 7.09 0.69 9.75
C VAL A 184 5.99 1.01 10.76
N GLN A 185 6.35 1.66 11.85
CA GLN A 185 5.41 2.14 12.83
C GLN A 185 4.85 3.49 12.39
N LEU A 186 3.52 3.60 12.38
CA LEU A 186 2.81 4.84 12.10
C LEU A 186 2.71 5.65 13.40
N LYS A 187 3.03 6.93 13.33
CA LYS A 187 2.98 7.86 14.48
C LYS A 187 1.95 8.94 14.25
#